data_ccc64d9ac084fcb389add42868dbf3cc
#
_entry.id   ccc64d9ac084fcb389add42868dbf3cc
#
_cell.length_a   1.000
_cell.length_b   1.000
_cell.length_c   1.000
_cell.angle_alpha   90.00
_cell.angle_beta   90.00
_cell.angle_gamma   90.00
#
_symmetry.space_group_name_H-M   'P 1'
#
loop_
_entity.id
_entity.type
_entity.pdbx_description
1 polymer ?
#
loop_
_entity_poly.entity_id
_entity_poly.type
_entity_poly.pdbx_seq_one_letter_code
_entity_poly.pdbx_strand_id
1 'polypeptide(L)'
;PPYNTGTDGFVYNDKFNFTVEELQEKLSIGEEQANRILAMTTRGAASHSAWLTFMMPRLQYAKDLLSDDGVIFISIDDNEQANLKLLCDHVFGEENFVALFPWRKRTAKSDVPFGVSKDYEWIVSYARTDSFLAGIDGKGRKYYETEDFPGQPWRVHDLTKQTTASERPNSFFTIRNPQNGKEYPANPKRTWCITKKNRIPR
;
A
#
# COMPACT_ATOMS: atom_id res chain seq x y z
N PRO A 1 5.94 -12.23 -9.55
CA PRO A 1 7.31 -12.76 -9.65
C PRO A 1 7.47 -14.05 -8.81
N PRO A 2 8.53 -14.85 -9.02
CA PRO A 2 8.87 -15.93 -8.10
C PRO A 2 9.21 -15.35 -6.71
N TYR A 3 8.84 -16.06 -5.63
CA TYR A 3 9.07 -15.57 -4.26
C TYR A 3 10.41 -16.01 -3.67
N ASN A 4 11.17 -16.83 -4.39
CA ASN A 4 12.48 -17.35 -3.97
C ASN A 4 12.43 -18.10 -2.62
N THR A 5 11.35 -18.82 -2.37
CA THR A 5 11.12 -19.54 -1.10
C THR A 5 11.84 -20.90 -1.06
N GLY A 6 12.28 -21.40 -2.19
CA GLY A 6 12.92 -22.72 -2.30
C GLY A 6 11.99 -23.91 -2.02
N THR A 7 10.67 -23.66 -1.88
CA THR A 7 9.69 -24.73 -1.63
C THR A 7 9.26 -25.42 -2.93
N ASP A 8 9.38 -26.77 -2.94
CA ASP A 8 8.91 -27.59 -4.04
C ASP A 8 7.37 -27.59 -4.08
N GLY A 9 6.79 -27.42 -5.26
CA GLY A 9 5.35 -27.62 -5.49
C GLY A 9 4.56 -26.38 -5.91
N PHE A 10 5.19 -25.25 -6.10
CA PHE A 10 4.54 -24.10 -6.72
C PHE A 10 4.47 -24.25 -8.24
N VAL A 11 3.43 -23.71 -8.87
CA VAL A 11 3.22 -23.73 -10.34
C VAL A 11 4.40 -23.10 -11.11
N TYR A 12 5.13 -22.21 -10.44
CA TYR A 12 6.38 -21.63 -10.93
C TYR A 12 7.55 -22.27 -10.18
N ASN A 13 8.57 -22.71 -10.93
CA ASN A 13 9.81 -23.21 -10.34
C ASN A 13 10.53 -22.07 -9.60
N ASP A 14 10.39 -22.01 -8.27
CA ASP A 14 11.03 -21.03 -7.41
C ASP A 14 12.50 -21.31 -7.14
N LYS A 15 13.02 -22.42 -7.64
CA LYS A 15 14.44 -22.75 -7.57
C LYS A 15 15.16 -22.08 -8.72
N PHE A 16 16.12 -21.22 -8.42
CA PHE A 16 17.04 -20.66 -9.41
C PHE A 16 18.12 -21.67 -9.82
N ASN A 17 17.72 -22.92 -10.07
CA ASN A 17 18.57 -23.97 -10.63
C ASN A 17 18.42 -23.98 -12.15
N PHE A 18 18.85 -22.93 -12.79
CA PHE A 18 18.88 -22.85 -14.24
C PHE A 18 20.18 -23.44 -14.77
N THR A 19 20.13 -24.06 -15.92
CA THR A 19 21.33 -24.33 -16.73
C THR A 19 21.74 -23.06 -17.49
N VAL A 20 22.96 -23.07 -18.04
CA VAL A 20 23.45 -21.96 -18.87
C VAL A 20 22.50 -21.75 -20.06
N GLU A 21 22.09 -22.82 -20.70
CA GLU A 21 21.22 -22.83 -21.89
C GLU A 21 19.83 -22.24 -21.54
N GLU A 22 19.26 -22.66 -20.41
CA GLU A 22 17.97 -22.14 -19.96
C GLU A 22 18.01 -20.64 -19.65
N LEU A 23 19.11 -20.15 -19.07
CA LEU A 23 19.28 -18.73 -18.82
C LEU A 23 19.46 -17.93 -20.10
N GLN A 24 20.24 -18.47 -21.06
CA GLN A 24 20.40 -17.86 -22.37
C GLN A 24 19.06 -17.71 -23.10
N GLU A 25 18.26 -18.79 -23.13
CA GLU A 25 16.95 -18.79 -23.77
C GLU A 25 15.96 -17.83 -23.09
N LYS A 26 15.82 -17.92 -21.76
CA LYS A 26 14.83 -17.15 -20.99
C LYS A 26 15.16 -15.67 -20.89
N LEU A 27 16.43 -15.30 -20.87
CA LEU A 27 16.88 -13.92 -20.67
C LEU A 27 17.39 -13.27 -21.96
N SER A 28 17.51 -14.05 -23.05
CA SER A 28 18.12 -13.59 -24.32
C SER A 28 19.53 -13.00 -24.12
N ILE A 29 20.34 -13.66 -23.26
CA ILE A 29 21.68 -13.20 -22.89
C ILE A 29 22.74 -14.16 -23.46
N GLY A 30 23.99 -13.64 -23.54
CA GLY A 30 25.13 -14.47 -23.96
C GLY A 30 25.59 -15.47 -22.88
N GLU A 31 26.35 -16.50 -23.30
CA GLU A 31 26.87 -17.53 -22.41
C GLU A 31 27.68 -16.98 -21.24
N GLU A 32 28.50 -15.97 -21.48
CA GLU A 32 29.31 -15.33 -20.42
C GLU A 32 28.44 -14.72 -19.32
N GLN A 33 27.37 -14.06 -19.70
CA GLN A 33 26.42 -13.46 -18.76
C GLN A 33 25.64 -14.55 -17.99
N ALA A 34 25.22 -15.61 -18.66
CA ALA A 34 24.56 -16.75 -18.05
C ALA A 34 25.47 -17.43 -17.01
N ASN A 35 26.74 -17.66 -17.37
CA ASN A 35 27.75 -18.21 -16.46
C ASN A 35 28.02 -17.29 -15.22
N ARG A 36 28.06 -15.97 -15.40
CA ARG A 36 28.17 -15.03 -14.28
C ARG A 36 27.00 -15.13 -13.32
N ILE A 37 25.78 -15.24 -13.84
CA ILE A 37 24.56 -15.41 -13.04
C ILE A 37 24.63 -16.73 -12.27
N LEU A 38 24.99 -17.83 -12.92
CA LEU A 38 25.16 -19.13 -12.26
C LEU A 38 26.24 -19.13 -11.20
N ALA A 39 27.36 -18.47 -11.43
CA ALA A 39 28.42 -18.33 -10.43
C ALA A 39 27.98 -17.55 -9.17
N MET A 40 27.02 -16.63 -9.30
CA MET A 40 26.39 -15.95 -8.17
C MET A 40 25.44 -16.88 -7.41
N THR A 41 24.75 -17.81 -8.11
CA THR A 41 23.78 -18.74 -7.49
C THR A 41 24.46 -19.89 -6.75
N THR A 42 25.60 -20.38 -7.23
CA THR A 42 26.31 -21.53 -6.62
C THR A 42 27.01 -21.21 -5.31
N ARG A 43 27.07 -19.96 -4.89
CA ARG A 43 27.69 -19.54 -3.63
C ARG A 43 26.76 -19.64 -2.40
N GLY A 44 25.77 -20.50 -2.42
CA GLY A 44 25.08 -21.10 -1.27
C GLY A 44 24.17 -20.23 -0.43
N ALA A 45 24.20 -18.94 -0.52
CA ALA A 45 23.13 -18.08 0.02
C ALA A 45 22.19 -17.80 -1.15
N ALA A 46 21.43 -18.83 -1.53
CA ALA A 46 20.48 -18.72 -2.57
C ALA A 46 20.14 -17.28 -2.81
N SER A 47 20.91 -16.69 -3.65
CA SER A 47 20.18 -16.27 -4.77
C SER A 47 19.38 -14.97 -4.62
N HIS A 48 19.45 -14.20 -3.53
CA HIS A 48 18.94 -12.82 -3.58
C HIS A 48 19.58 -12.06 -4.76
N SER A 49 20.89 -12.21 -4.94
CA SER A 49 21.61 -11.61 -6.07
C SER A 49 21.17 -12.20 -7.43
N ALA A 50 20.93 -13.50 -7.51
CA ALA A 50 20.43 -14.15 -8.71
C ALA A 50 18.98 -13.73 -8.99
N TRP A 51 18.16 -13.69 -7.97
CA TRP A 51 16.78 -13.22 -8.07
C TRP A 51 16.73 -11.76 -8.54
N LEU A 52 17.56 -10.88 -8.00
CA LEU A 52 17.70 -9.49 -8.45
C LEU A 52 18.11 -9.39 -9.92
N THR A 53 19.12 -10.20 -10.32
CA THR A 53 19.59 -10.25 -11.71
C THR A 53 18.49 -10.76 -12.65
N PHE A 54 17.70 -11.74 -12.21
CA PHE A 54 16.57 -12.25 -12.97
C PHE A 54 15.43 -11.25 -13.08
N MET A 55 15.15 -10.50 -12.01
CA MET A 55 14.03 -9.54 -11.96
C MET A 55 14.32 -8.23 -12.67
N MET A 56 15.57 -7.76 -12.64
CA MET A 56 15.98 -6.47 -13.18
C MET A 56 15.49 -6.21 -14.61
N PRO A 57 15.81 -7.04 -15.62
CA PRO A 57 15.37 -6.77 -16.99
C PRO A 57 13.84 -6.82 -17.12
N ARG A 58 13.17 -7.67 -16.34
CA ARG A 58 11.70 -7.77 -16.35
C ARG A 58 11.02 -6.52 -15.86
N LEU A 59 11.56 -5.92 -14.80
CA LEU A 59 11.03 -4.67 -14.27
C LEU A 59 11.31 -3.48 -15.21
N GLN A 60 12.45 -3.49 -15.89
CA GLN A 60 12.76 -2.50 -16.92
C GLN A 60 11.75 -2.58 -18.07
N TYR A 61 11.52 -3.77 -18.63
CA TYR A 61 10.49 -3.95 -19.66
C TYR A 61 9.09 -3.62 -19.16
N ALA A 62 8.76 -3.98 -17.92
CA ALA A 62 7.47 -3.63 -17.35
C ALA A 62 7.26 -2.11 -17.27
N LYS A 63 8.31 -1.36 -16.89
CA LYS A 63 8.29 0.10 -16.90
C LYS A 63 8.03 0.66 -18.30
N ASP A 64 8.69 0.11 -19.32
CA ASP A 64 8.54 0.55 -20.72
C ASP A 64 7.14 0.29 -21.28
N LEU A 65 6.46 -0.73 -20.77
CA LEU A 65 5.08 -1.09 -21.16
C LEU A 65 4.01 -0.24 -20.47
N LEU A 66 4.33 0.46 -19.40
CA LEU A 66 3.37 1.32 -18.70
C LEU A 66 3.16 2.63 -19.47
N SER A 67 1.92 3.13 -19.46
CA SER A 67 1.60 4.51 -19.83
C SER A 67 2.20 5.49 -18.80
N ASP A 68 2.32 6.78 -19.14
CA ASP A 68 2.91 7.77 -18.22
C ASP A 68 2.13 7.90 -16.91
N ASP A 69 0.81 7.71 -16.92
CA ASP A 69 -0.07 7.64 -15.75
C ASP A 69 -0.22 6.22 -15.19
N GLY A 70 0.54 5.26 -15.71
CA GLY A 70 0.46 3.85 -15.37
C GLY A 70 1.02 3.54 -13.98
N VAL A 71 0.54 2.44 -13.39
CA VAL A 71 0.97 1.93 -12.10
C VAL A 71 1.18 0.42 -12.17
N ILE A 72 2.20 -0.08 -11.49
CA ILE A 72 2.47 -1.51 -11.34
C ILE A 72 2.21 -1.97 -9.91
N PHE A 73 1.63 -3.15 -9.75
CA PHE A 73 1.44 -3.84 -8.48
C PHE A 73 2.16 -5.17 -8.53
N ILE A 74 3.05 -5.42 -7.59
CA ILE A 74 3.90 -6.60 -7.57
C ILE A 74 3.72 -7.33 -6.25
N SER A 75 3.11 -8.51 -6.29
CA SER A 75 2.94 -9.37 -5.11
C SER A 75 4.26 -10.04 -4.75
N ILE A 76 4.60 -10.08 -3.48
CA ILE A 76 5.82 -10.68 -2.94
C ILE A 76 5.63 -11.06 -1.47
N ASP A 77 6.35 -12.05 -0.99
CA ASP A 77 6.40 -12.37 0.44
C ASP A 77 7.59 -11.70 1.15
N ASP A 78 7.74 -11.97 2.45
CA ASP A 78 8.81 -11.40 3.27
C ASP A 78 10.22 -11.75 2.78
N ASN A 79 10.37 -12.84 1.98
CA ASN A 79 11.68 -13.33 1.59
C ASN A 79 12.42 -12.35 0.67
N GLU A 80 11.70 -11.77 -0.30
CA GLU A 80 12.29 -10.86 -1.30
C GLU A 80 11.68 -9.44 -1.28
N GLN A 81 10.79 -9.11 -0.35
CA GLN A 81 10.11 -7.83 -0.30
C GLN A 81 11.09 -6.64 -0.24
N ALA A 82 12.10 -6.71 0.62
CA ALA A 82 13.09 -5.64 0.78
C ALA A 82 13.95 -5.49 -0.49
N ASN A 83 14.38 -6.61 -1.08
CA ASN A 83 15.16 -6.62 -2.32
C ASN A 83 14.34 -6.10 -3.51
N LEU A 84 13.07 -6.49 -3.59
CA LEU A 84 12.15 -5.96 -4.61
C LEU A 84 11.98 -4.44 -4.48
N LYS A 85 11.82 -3.93 -3.25
CA LYS A 85 11.69 -2.49 -3.01
C LYS A 85 12.91 -1.74 -3.51
N LEU A 86 14.12 -2.17 -3.14
CA LEU A 86 15.37 -1.55 -3.59
C LEU A 86 15.55 -1.62 -5.12
N LEU A 87 15.18 -2.75 -5.73
CA LEU A 87 15.26 -2.91 -7.17
C LEU A 87 14.26 -2.01 -7.89
N CYS A 88 13.05 -1.88 -7.38
CA CYS A 88 12.03 -0.98 -7.93
C CYS A 88 12.41 0.49 -7.76
N ASP A 89 13.03 0.88 -6.64
CA ASP A 89 13.59 2.22 -6.45
C ASP A 89 14.61 2.56 -7.56
N HIS A 90 15.48 1.59 -7.88
CA HIS A 90 16.45 1.76 -8.95
C HIS A 90 15.81 1.85 -10.35
N VAL A 91 14.78 1.05 -10.62
CA VAL A 91 14.15 0.98 -11.95
C VAL A 91 13.14 2.10 -12.16
N PHE A 92 12.23 2.33 -11.21
CA PHE A 92 11.13 3.27 -11.34
C PHE A 92 11.45 4.66 -10.79
N GLY A 93 12.39 4.77 -9.84
CA GLY A 93 12.70 5.95 -9.03
C GLY A 93 12.01 5.89 -7.66
N GLU A 94 12.71 6.30 -6.61
CA GLU A 94 12.16 6.35 -5.24
C GLU A 94 10.94 7.28 -5.15
N GLU A 95 10.96 8.36 -5.89
CA GLU A 95 9.91 9.38 -5.97
C GLU A 95 8.59 8.83 -6.53
N ASN A 96 8.66 7.76 -7.31
CA ASN A 96 7.50 7.10 -7.92
C ASN A 96 6.94 5.95 -7.07
N PHE A 97 7.44 5.77 -5.85
CA PHE A 97 6.89 4.80 -4.92
C PHE A 97 5.48 5.21 -4.47
N VAL A 98 4.49 4.36 -4.75
CA VAL A 98 3.09 4.63 -4.39
C VAL A 98 2.79 4.14 -2.99
N ALA A 99 2.96 2.84 -2.75
CA ALA A 99 2.67 2.23 -1.45
C ALA A 99 3.17 0.78 -1.33
N LEU A 100 3.23 0.31 -0.09
CA LEU A 100 3.38 -1.08 0.27
C LEU A 100 2.10 -1.53 0.98
N PHE A 101 1.34 -2.43 0.35
CA PHE A 101 0.08 -2.92 0.88
C PHE A 101 0.26 -4.30 1.51
N PRO A 102 -0.17 -4.52 2.77
CA PRO A 102 -0.30 -5.85 3.33
C PRO A 102 -1.53 -6.56 2.73
N TRP A 103 -1.31 -7.67 2.05
CA TRP A 103 -2.35 -8.49 1.46
C TRP A 103 -2.63 -9.70 2.34
N ARG A 104 -3.81 -9.77 2.96
CA ARG A 104 -4.18 -10.89 3.83
C ARG A 104 -4.46 -12.15 3.01
N LYS A 105 -3.61 -13.19 3.18
CA LYS A 105 -3.73 -14.46 2.46
C LYS A 105 -4.35 -15.60 3.26
N ARG A 106 -4.39 -15.50 4.58
CA ARG A 106 -4.92 -16.54 5.47
C ARG A 106 -5.84 -15.94 6.52
N THR A 107 -6.85 -16.75 6.89
CA THR A 107 -7.80 -16.44 7.98
C THR A 107 -7.77 -17.49 9.10
N ALA A 108 -7.14 -18.65 8.84
CA ALA A 108 -7.03 -19.74 9.79
C ALA A 108 -5.67 -19.72 10.50
N LYS A 109 -5.68 -20.00 11.81
CA LYS A 109 -4.45 -20.24 12.58
C LYS A 109 -3.82 -21.55 12.09
N SER A 110 -2.51 -21.53 11.85
CA SER A 110 -1.71 -22.73 11.55
C SER A 110 -0.52 -22.76 12.49
N ASP A 111 -0.05 -23.96 12.81
CA ASP A 111 1.22 -24.12 13.52
C ASP A 111 2.33 -23.54 12.64
N VAL A 112 3.05 -22.56 13.18
CA VAL A 112 4.10 -21.85 12.48
C VAL A 112 5.35 -21.81 13.36
N PRO A 113 6.54 -21.79 12.75
CA PRO A 113 7.79 -21.64 13.51
C PRO A 113 7.71 -20.39 14.39
N PHE A 114 8.23 -20.49 15.61
CA PHE A 114 8.23 -19.40 16.60
C PHE A 114 6.85 -18.94 17.10
N GLY A 115 5.76 -19.64 16.78
CA GLY A 115 4.41 -19.29 17.24
C GLY A 115 3.83 -18.01 16.61
N VAL A 116 4.47 -17.46 15.58
CA VAL A 116 4.00 -16.25 14.89
C VAL A 116 3.42 -16.60 13.53
N SER A 117 2.12 -16.37 13.35
CA SER A 117 1.43 -16.62 12.09
C SER A 117 1.75 -15.53 11.06
N LYS A 118 2.12 -15.94 9.86
CA LYS A 118 2.30 -15.05 8.70
C LYS A 118 1.02 -15.03 7.89
N ASP A 119 0.11 -14.12 8.22
CA ASP A 119 -1.24 -14.08 7.65
C ASP A 119 -1.32 -13.27 6.35
N TYR A 120 -0.27 -12.54 5.97
CA TYR A 120 -0.26 -11.68 4.79
C TYR A 120 1.01 -11.80 3.97
N GLU A 121 0.91 -11.31 2.77
CA GLU A 121 1.95 -11.03 1.79
C GLU A 121 1.98 -9.52 1.52
N TRP A 122 2.91 -9.10 0.70
CA TRP A 122 3.08 -7.71 0.35
C TRP A 122 2.72 -7.46 -1.11
N ILE A 123 2.14 -6.31 -1.38
CA ILE A 123 2.01 -5.77 -2.73
C ILE A 123 2.81 -4.48 -2.76
N VAL A 124 3.91 -4.49 -3.51
CA VAL A 124 4.74 -3.31 -3.76
C VAL A 124 4.18 -2.59 -4.98
N SER A 125 3.98 -1.28 -4.87
CA SER A 125 3.37 -0.50 -5.96
C SER A 125 4.23 0.71 -6.32
N TYR A 126 4.43 0.90 -7.63
CA TYR A 126 5.15 2.03 -8.22
C TYR A 126 4.36 2.62 -9.38
N ALA A 127 4.36 3.94 -9.47
CA ALA A 127 3.92 4.63 -10.66
C ALA A 127 5.03 4.66 -11.72
N ARG A 128 4.67 4.88 -12.98
CA ARG A 128 5.66 5.16 -14.02
C ARG A 128 6.25 6.56 -13.86
N THR A 129 5.39 7.55 -13.61
CA THR A 129 5.74 8.95 -13.39
C THR A 129 4.85 9.56 -12.31
N ASP A 130 5.07 10.82 -11.98
CA ASP A 130 4.26 11.65 -11.10
C ASP A 130 2.86 12.00 -11.65
N SER A 131 2.59 11.64 -12.90
CA SER A 131 1.28 11.82 -13.54
C SER A 131 0.22 10.83 -13.02
N PHE A 132 0.63 9.79 -12.27
CA PHE A 132 -0.28 8.83 -11.65
C PHE A 132 -1.11 9.48 -10.55
N LEU A 133 -2.42 9.35 -10.64
CA LEU A 133 -3.37 9.80 -9.61
C LEU A 133 -4.15 8.60 -9.07
N ALA A 134 -3.88 8.22 -7.82
CA ALA A 134 -4.65 7.21 -7.09
C ALA A 134 -6.00 7.79 -6.65
N GLY A 135 -6.85 8.16 -7.58
CA GLY A 135 -8.15 8.74 -7.30
C GLY A 135 -9.26 7.91 -7.94
N ILE A 136 -10.28 7.56 -7.17
CA ILE A 136 -11.58 7.21 -7.71
C ILE A 136 -12.41 8.48 -7.56
N ASP A 137 -13.03 8.94 -8.65
CA ASP A 137 -14.01 10.01 -8.58
C ASP A 137 -15.02 9.68 -7.49
N GLY A 138 -14.93 10.41 -6.39
CA GLY A 138 -15.82 10.21 -5.26
C GLY A 138 -17.26 10.45 -5.71
N LYS A 139 -18.20 9.68 -5.18
CA LYS A 139 -19.63 10.01 -5.35
C LYS A 139 -19.82 11.48 -4.99
N GLY A 140 -20.39 12.26 -5.90
CA GLY A 140 -20.62 13.68 -5.72
C GLY A 140 -21.24 13.94 -4.32
N ARG A 141 -20.62 14.82 -3.56
CA ARG A 141 -21.11 15.16 -2.22
C ARG A 141 -22.42 15.90 -2.35
N LYS A 142 -23.45 15.42 -1.67
CA LYS A 142 -24.76 16.07 -1.68
C LYS A 142 -24.72 17.29 -0.76
N TYR A 143 -24.93 18.46 -1.33
CA TYR A 143 -25.08 19.72 -0.60
C TYR A 143 -26.54 20.15 -0.60
N TYR A 144 -26.94 20.87 0.42
CA TYR A 144 -28.26 21.42 0.61
C TYR A 144 -28.12 22.93 0.78
N GLU A 145 -29.10 23.67 0.31
CA GLU A 145 -29.25 25.09 0.60
C GLU A 145 -30.45 25.31 1.51
N THR A 146 -30.42 26.32 2.34
CA THR A 146 -31.55 26.75 3.20
C THR A 146 -31.77 28.24 3.03
N GLU A 147 -33.01 28.68 3.17
CA GLU A 147 -33.38 30.09 3.10
C GLU A 147 -32.69 30.93 4.19
N ASP A 148 -32.38 30.33 5.34
CA ASP A 148 -31.68 30.97 6.46
C ASP A 148 -30.23 31.37 6.12
N PHE A 149 -29.62 30.72 5.15
CA PHE A 149 -28.21 30.93 4.75
C PHE A 149 -28.06 30.87 3.21
N PRO A 150 -28.59 31.84 2.49
CA PRO A 150 -28.54 31.85 1.03
C PRO A 150 -27.08 31.94 0.54
N GLY A 151 -26.74 31.13 -0.47
CA GLY A 151 -25.38 31.07 -1.03
C GLY A 151 -24.34 30.37 -0.15
N GLN A 152 -24.76 29.71 0.94
CA GLN A 152 -23.89 28.91 1.81
C GLN A 152 -24.34 27.44 1.84
N PRO A 153 -24.01 26.66 0.82
CA PRO A 153 -24.44 25.26 0.76
C PRO A 153 -23.81 24.45 1.91
N TRP A 154 -24.62 23.67 2.57
CA TRP A 154 -24.21 22.82 3.69
C TRP A 154 -24.40 21.33 3.40
N ARG A 155 -23.73 20.48 4.16
CA ARG A 155 -23.90 19.03 4.06
C ARG A 155 -24.01 18.39 5.45
N VAL A 156 -24.67 17.25 5.50
CA VAL A 156 -24.68 16.41 6.70
C VAL A 156 -23.28 15.86 6.94
N HIS A 157 -22.76 16.06 8.14
CA HIS A 157 -21.47 15.54 8.58
C HIS A 157 -21.54 15.15 10.06
N ASP A 158 -20.80 14.09 10.45
CA ASP A 158 -20.64 13.76 11.86
C ASP A 158 -19.74 14.79 12.55
N LEU A 159 -20.30 15.54 13.49
CA LEU A 159 -19.59 16.54 14.28
C LEU A 159 -18.82 15.95 15.47
N THR A 160 -18.80 14.64 15.63
CA THR A 160 -18.14 13.97 16.74
C THR A 160 -16.81 13.32 16.35
N LYS A 161 -15.90 13.19 17.32
CA LYS A 161 -14.64 12.43 17.21
C LYS A 161 -14.65 11.25 18.19
N GLN A 162 -13.94 10.20 17.86
CA GLN A 162 -13.73 9.02 18.74
C GLN A 162 -12.66 9.34 19.79
N THR A 163 -12.94 10.33 20.65
CA THR A 163 -12.09 10.73 21.77
C THR A 163 -13.00 10.93 22.98
N THR A 164 -12.48 10.64 24.17
CA THR A 164 -13.21 10.76 25.42
C THR A 164 -13.18 12.18 26.00
N ALA A 165 -14.06 12.44 26.95
CA ALA A 165 -14.09 13.73 27.68
C ALA A 165 -12.77 14.05 28.41
N SER A 166 -12.07 13.00 28.91
CA SER A 166 -10.77 13.14 29.58
C SER A 166 -9.64 13.52 28.61
N GLU A 167 -9.67 12.96 27.39
CA GLU A 167 -8.66 13.28 26.36
C GLU A 167 -8.85 14.68 25.78
N ARG A 168 -10.11 15.15 25.67
CA ARG A 168 -10.44 16.46 25.08
C ARG A 168 -11.52 17.22 25.86
N PRO A 169 -11.24 17.70 27.08
CA PRO A 169 -12.24 18.33 27.93
C PRO A 169 -12.84 19.62 27.32
N ASN A 170 -12.07 20.36 26.51
CA ASN A 170 -12.54 21.56 25.83
C ASN A 170 -13.50 21.28 24.66
N SER A 171 -13.61 20.05 24.23
CA SER A 171 -14.52 19.57 23.17
C SER A 171 -15.71 18.77 23.75
N PHE A 172 -15.83 18.72 25.08
CA PHE A 172 -16.91 18.04 25.79
C PHE A 172 -17.82 19.07 26.46
N PHE A 173 -18.92 19.41 25.80
CA PHE A 173 -19.90 20.42 26.29
C PHE A 173 -21.25 20.21 25.59
N THR A 174 -22.33 20.70 26.22
CA THR A 174 -23.66 20.71 25.62
C THR A 174 -23.76 21.82 24.55
N ILE A 175 -24.22 21.47 23.36
CA ILE A 175 -24.55 22.46 22.32
C ILE A 175 -26.02 22.81 22.48
N ARG A 176 -26.33 24.10 22.44
CA ARG A 176 -27.70 24.65 22.53
C ARG A 176 -28.05 25.36 21.22
N ASN A 177 -29.17 24.99 20.61
CA ASN A 177 -29.69 25.71 19.46
C ASN A 177 -30.21 27.10 19.90
N PRO A 178 -29.67 28.18 19.35
CA PRO A 178 -30.06 29.55 19.79
C PRO A 178 -31.50 29.91 19.38
N GLN A 179 -32.05 29.32 18.33
CA GLN A 179 -33.39 29.65 17.82
C GLN A 179 -34.51 29.02 18.65
N ASN A 180 -34.36 27.76 19.04
CA ASN A 180 -35.43 26.99 19.68
C ASN A 180 -35.06 26.48 21.10
N GLY A 181 -33.85 26.78 21.57
CA GLY A 181 -33.36 26.41 22.89
C GLY A 181 -33.06 24.90 23.06
N LYS A 182 -33.22 24.08 22.05
CA LYS A 182 -32.99 22.65 22.13
C LYS A 182 -31.53 22.35 22.46
N GLU A 183 -31.33 21.44 23.40
CA GLU A 183 -30.00 21.03 23.85
C GLU A 183 -29.57 19.69 23.28
N TYR A 184 -28.30 19.63 22.93
CA TYR A 184 -27.63 18.44 22.44
C TYR A 184 -26.45 18.13 23.39
N PRO A 185 -26.64 17.21 24.35
CA PRO A 185 -25.60 16.86 25.33
C PRO A 185 -24.43 16.15 24.64
N ALA A 186 -23.23 16.35 25.14
CA ALA A 186 -22.06 15.62 24.67
C ALA A 186 -22.14 14.15 25.06
N ASN A 187 -21.72 13.26 24.16
CA ASN A 187 -21.61 11.84 24.46
C ASN A 187 -20.35 11.56 25.29
N PRO A 188 -20.42 10.87 26.44
CA PRO A 188 -19.25 10.58 27.28
C PRO A 188 -18.11 9.86 26.57
N LYS A 189 -18.42 9.06 25.55
CA LYS A 189 -17.47 8.27 24.76
C LYS A 189 -17.01 8.97 23.47
N ARG A 190 -17.52 10.17 23.18
CA ARG A 190 -17.21 10.94 21.97
C ARG A 190 -17.20 12.42 22.27
N THR A 191 -16.27 13.18 21.71
CA THR A 191 -16.21 14.62 21.84
C THR A 191 -16.58 15.31 20.54
N TRP A 192 -16.90 16.61 20.60
CA TRP A 192 -17.15 17.39 19.40
C TRP A 192 -15.86 17.64 18.60
N CYS A 193 -15.99 17.80 17.29
CA CYS A 193 -14.90 18.27 16.43
C CYS A 193 -14.49 19.73 16.74
N ILE A 194 -15.37 20.48 17.38
CA ILE A 194 -15.19 21.89 17.75
C ILE A 194 -14.85 22.01 19.24
N THR A 195 -14.25 23.13 19.62
CA THR A 195 -13.96 23.45 21.01
C THR A 195 -14.86 24.58 21.51
N LYS A 196 -14.95 24.76 22.83
CA LYS A 196 -15.70 25.89 23.42
C LYS A 196 -15.25 27.28 22.93
N LYS A 197 -13.97 27.40 22.52
CA LYS A 197 -13.40 28.66 22.00
C LYS A 197 -13.77 28.91 20.54
N ASN A 198 -13.85 27.83 19.73
CA ASN A 198 -14.18 27.88 18.30
C ASN A 198 -15.66 27.51 18.11
N ARG A 199 -16.55 28.15 18.85
CA ARG A 199 -17.98 28.02 18.60
C ARG A 199 -18.29 28.60 17.23
N ILE A 200 -19.19 27.92 16.51
CA ILE A 200 -19.73 28.41 15.23
C ILE A 200 -20.11 29.89 15.44
N PRO A 201 -19.60 30.79 14.60
CA PRO A 201 -20.03 32.22 14.69
C PRO A 201 -21.56 32.29 14.62
N ARG A 202 -22.13 33.18 15.41
CA ARG A 202 -23.59 33.48 15.37
C ARG A 202 -24.01 34.01 14.03
#